data_c6d4dcec0f30e49be414c7c98ca2e24a
#
_entry.id   c6d4dcec0f30e49be414c7c98ca2e24a
#
_cell.length_a   1.000
_cell.length_b   1.000
_cell.length_c   1.000
_cell.angle_alpha   90.00
_cell.angle_beta   90.00
_cell.angle_gamma   90.00
#
_symmetry.space_group_name_H-M   'P 1'
#
loop_
_entity.id
_entity.type
_entity.pdbx_description
1 polymer ?
#
loop_
_entity_poly.entity_id
_entity_poly.type
_entity_poly.pdbx_seq_one_letter_code
_entity_poly.pdbx_strand_id
1 'polypeptide(L)'
;MPEPHPVAPEPDAPVMGPPDREGSPTPEGGAPAVHSPAPSDRRSMQAAVLAMLAGVVLAAIGAGLAWARVSAAVELPGMGSARVGAVEVTGNDLAPLGGLALLGLVLVVAVAATRGRGRWAVGLALLGLGITLVVGAVSGGTGVRDEAFERAERGQLEGVPAGSGLRVATPWAGPALVAAGGLLLAGAGVEALRRGARWPALGAAFRAPPDRPQPATGQDEPPWEGD
;
A
#
# COMPACT_ATOMS: atom_id res chain seq x y z
N MET A 1 62.87 31.27 -57.84
CA MET A 1 61.79 30.50 -57.20
C MET A 1 60.55 30.66 -58.08
N PRO A 2 60.06 29.67 -58.79
CA PRO A 2 58.88 29.81 -59.60
C PRO A 2 57.66 29.55 -58.73
N GLU A 3 56.62 30.38 -58.90
CA GLU A 3 55.33 30.27 -58.27
C GLU A 3 54.55 29.02 -58.73
N PRO A 4 53.84 28.39 -57.87
CA PRO A 4 52.97 27.27 -58.25
C PRO A 4 51.70 27.75 -58.94
N HIS A 5 51.39 27.18 -60.09
CA HIS A 5 50.16 27.44 -60.85
C HIS A 5 48.96 26.85 -60.09
N PRO A 6 47.79 27.51 -60.08
CA PRO A 6 46.56 26.99 -59.54
C PRO A 6 46.02 25.87 -60.48
N VAL A 7 45.74 24.71 -59.86
CA VAL A 7 45.08 23.58 -60.48
C VAL A 7 43.60 23.92 -60.63
N ALA A 8 43.08 23.81 -61.84
CA ALA A 8 41.67 23.98 -62.17
C ALA A 8 40.82 22.87 -61.52
N PRO A 9 39.63 23.17 -61.03
CA PRO A 9 38.74 22.16 -60.48
C PRO A 9 38.21 21.20 -61.60
N GLU A 10 38.26 19.92 -61.28
CA GLU A 10 37.75 18.85 -62.10
C GLU A 10 36.21 18.93 -62.16
N PRO A 11 35.56 18.69 -63.34
CA PRO A 11 34.11 18.77 -63.44
C PRO A 11 33.44 17.62 -62.74
N ASP A 12 32.44 17.97 -61.92
CA ASP A 12 31.60 17.06 -61.16
C ASP A 12 31.00 15.95 -62.04
N ALA A 13 31.34 14.72 -61.71
CA ALA A 13 30.69 13.55 -62.27
C ALA A 13 29.23 13.47 -61.77
N PRO A 14 28.26 13.11 -62.64
CA PRO A 14 26.87 12.97 -62.22
C PRO A 14 26.74 11.86 -61.17
N VAL A 15 26.33 12.24 -59.95
CA VAL A 15 25.97 11.31 -58.89
C VAL A 15 24.69 10.60 -59.32
N MET A 16 24.83 9.37 -59.79
CA MET A 16 23.70 8.46 -59.89
C MET A 16 23.17 8.20 -58.51
N GLY A 17 22.01 8.76 -58.20
CA GLY A 17 21.25 8.45 -56.99
C GLY A 17 20.95 6.94 -56.93
N PRO A 18 20.93 6.38 -55.71
CA PRO A 18 20.55 4.98 -55.56
C PRO A 18 19.12 4.75 -56.09
N PRO A 19 18.87 3.58 -56.73
CA PRO A 19 17.56 3.28 -57.27
C PRO A 19 16.52 3.32 -56.13
N ASP A 20 15.43 4.05 -56.42
CA ASP A 20 14.26 4.10 -55.55
C ASP A 20 13.86 2.67 -55.18
N ARG A 21 14.09 2.33 -53.90
CA ARG A 21 13.49 1.13 -53.32
C ARG A 21 12.00 1.34 -53.20
N GLU A 22 11.32 1.13 -54.36
CA GLU A 22 9.87 0.97 -54.37
C GLU A 22 9.49 -0.15 -53.40
N GLY A 23 8.61 0.17 -52.47
CA GLY A 23 7.74 -0.79 -51.83
C GLY A 23 8.36 -1.67 -50.77
N SER A 24 9.04 -1.10 -49.74
CA SER A 24 8.98 -1.78 -48.47
C SER A 24 7.54 -1.63 -47.94
N PRO A 25 6.77 -2.73 -47.83
CA PRO A 25 5.47 -2.63 -47.15
C PRO A 25 5.72 -2.12 -45.74
N THR A 26 5.27 -0.89 -45.49
CA THR A 26 5.15 -0.36 -44.13
C THR A 26 4.41 -1.45 -43.36
N PRO A 27 4.93 -1.95 -42.24
CA PRO A 27 4.17 -2.87 -41.39
C PRO A 27 3.07 -2.06 -40.75
N GLU A 28 2.00 -1.82 -41.51
CA GLU A 28 0.75 -1.28 -41.01
C GLU A 28 0.18 -2.28 -40.01
N GLY A 29 -0.02 -1.83 -38.82
CA GLY A 29 -0.77 -2.57 -37.80
C GLY A 29 0.06 -3.48 -36.91
N GLY A 30 1.18 -3.02 -36.41
CA GLY A 30 1.76 -3.61 -35.19
C GLY A 30 0.71 -3.51 -34.09
N ALA A 31 -0.03 -4.62 -33.89
CA ALA A 31 -0.90 -4.74 -32.74
C ALA A 31 -0.12 -4.26 -31.49
N PRO A 32 -0.67 -3.37 -30.65
CA PRO A 32 0.04 -2.84 -29.50
C PRO A 32 0.57 -4.04 -28.73
N ALA A 33 1.90 -4.14 -28.63
CA ALA A 33 2.57 -5.22 -27.94
C ALA A 33 1.97 -5.27 -26.54
N VAL A 34 1.21 -6.34 -26.26
CA VAL A 34 0.66 -6.60 -24.94
C VAL A 34 1.86 -6.84 -24.04
N HIS A 35 2.32 -5.76 -23.37
CA HIS A 35 3.43 -5.82 -22.45
C HIS A 35 2.99 -6.72 -21.30
N SER A 36 3.41 -7.96 -21.34
CA SER A 36 3.30 -8.85 -20.20
C SER A 36 4.11 -8.22 -19.04
N PRO A 37 3.50 -8.02 -17.87
CA PRO A 37 4.19 -7.40 -16.75
C PRO A 37 5.42 -8.22 -16.38
N ALA A 38 6.54 -7.54 -16.14
CA ALA A 38 7.79 -8.19 -15.76
C ALA A 38 7.57 -9.01 -14.46
N PRO A 39 8.21 -10.18 -14.32
CA PRO A 39 8.06 -11.02 -13.13
C PRO A 39 8.46 -10.30 -11.83
N SER A 40 9.32 -9.29 -11.89
CA SER A 40 9.69 -8.40 -10.79
C SER A 40 8.51 -7.55 -10.30
N ASP A 41 7.64 -7.06 -11.19
CA ASP A 41 6.50 -6.22 -10.82
C ASP A 41 5.42 -7.02 -10.10
N ARG A 42 5.25 -8.28 -10.46
CA ARG A 42 4.31 -9.19 -9.79
C ARG A 42 4.78 -9.53 -8.37
N ARG A 43 6.08 -9.76 -8.18
CA ARG A 43 6.66 -10.02 -6.85
C ARG A 43 6.56 -8.80 -5.94
N SER A 44 6.84 -7.59 -6.47
CA SER A 44 6.73 -6.35 -5.68
C SER A 44 5.29 -6.09 -5.25
N MET A 45 4.31 -6.33 -6.10
CA MET A 45 2.88 -6.23 -5.75
C MET A 45 2.50 -7.22 -4.65
N GLN A 46 2.91 -8.49 -4.77
CA GLN A 46 2.63 -9.50 -3.76
C GLN A 46 3.25 -9.13 -2.41
N ALA A 47 4.50 -8.70 -2.40
CA ALA A 47 5.19 -8.26 -1.19
C ALA A 47 4.48 -7.06 -0.54
N ALA A 48 4.05 -6.08 -1.33
CA ALA A 48 3.30 -4.92 -0.83
C ALA A 48 1.96 -5.33 -0.21
N VAL A 49 1.19 -6.22 -0.86
CA VAL A 49 -0.09 -6.72 -0.33
C VAL A 49 0.14 -7.49 0.97
N LEU A 50 1.15 -8.35 1.04
CA LEU A 50 1.49 -9.08 2.27
C LEU A 50 1.91 -8.13 3.40
N ALA A 51 2.70 -7.11 3.09
CA ALA A 51 3.09 -6.09 4.06
C ALA A 51 1.87 -5.30 4.56
N MET A 52 0.93 -4.95 3.69
CA MET A 52 -0.33 -4.29 4.09
C MET A 52 -1.15 -5.18 5.03
N LEU A 53 -1.36 -6.45 4.67
CA LEU A 53 -2.11 -7.38 5.50
C LEU A 53 -1.44 -7.59 6.87
N ALA A 54 -0.12 -7.80 6.87
CA ALA A 54 0.64 -7.92 8.11
C ALA A 54 0.54 -6.64 8.96
N GLY A 55 0.62 -5.47 8.31
CA GLY A 55 0.46 -4.17 8.96
C GLY A 55 -0.89 -3.99 9.63
N VAL A 56 -1.98 -4.35 8.94
CA VAL A 56 -3.35 -4.31 9.48
C VAL A 56 -3.48 -5.26 10.68
N VAL A 57 -2.98 -6.49 10.57
CA VAL A 57 -3.07 -7.49 11.65
C VAL A 57 -2.29 -7.03 12.88
N LEU A 58 -1.06 -6.54 12.70
CA LEU A 58 -0.23 -6.03 13.81
C LEU A 58 -0.90 -4.83 14.49
N ALA A 59 -1.44 -3.89 13.71
CA ALA A 59 -2.13 -2.73 14.25
C ALA A 59 -3.39 -3.14 15.04
N ALA A 60 -4.20 -4.08 14.52
CA ALA A 60 -5.40 -4.57 15.18
C ALA A 60 -5.09 -5.30 16.49
N ILE A 61 -4.08 -6.19 16.49
CA ILE A 61 -3.63 -6.87 17.70
C ILE A 61 -3.10 -5.86 18.72
N GLY A 62 -2.23 -4.94 18.30
CA GLY A 62 -1.65 -3.93 19.16
C GLY A 62 -2.69 -2.99 19.78
N ALA A 63 -3.74 -2.63 19.03
CA ALA A 63 -4.85 -1.82 19.51
C ALA A 63 -5.70 -2.53 20.59
N GLY A 64 -5.82 -3.85 20.53
CA GLY A 64 -6.55 -4.66 21.49
C GLY A 64 -5.75 -5.03 22.74
N LEU A 65 -4.41 -4.87 22.73
CA LEU A 65 -3.58 -5.16 23.89
C LEU A 65 -3.72 -4.05 24.97
N ALA A 66 -3.45 -4.43 26.23
CA ALA A 66 -3.37 -3.47 27.30
C ALA A 66 -2.13 -2.57 27.14
N TRP A 67 -2.34 -1.25 27.13
CA TRP A 67 -1.29 -0.22 27.06
C TRP A 67 -0.93 0.29 28.45
N ALA A 68 -1.87 0.23 29.39
CA ALA A 68 -1.63 0.46 30.81
C ALA A 68 -2.43 -0.52 31.65
N ARG A 69 -1.87 -0.89 32.80
CA ARG A 69 -2.53 -1.66 33.84
C ARG A 69 -2.38 -0.93 35.16
N VAL A 70 -3.48 -0.53 35.74
CA VAL A 70 -3.52 0.09 37.06
C VAL A 70 -3.90 -0.97 38.08
N SER A 71 -3.09 -1.15 39.09
CA SER A 71 -3.39 -2.04 40.24
C SER A 71 -3.17 -1.29 41.53
N ALA A 72 -4.04 -1.52 42.53
CA ALA A 72 -3.87 -1.02 43.89
C ALA A 72 -3.18 -2.07 44.74
N ALA A 73 -2.23 -1.66 45.54
CA ALA A 73 -1.63 -2.47 46.59
C ALA A 73 -2.29 -2.10 47.93
N VAL A 74 -2.94 -3.05 48.54
CA VAL A 74 -3.52 -2.90 49.90
C VAL A 74 -2.64 -3.67 50.85
N GLU A 75 -2.13 -3.00 51.89
CA GLU A 75 -1.41 -3.66 52.97
C GLU A 75 -2.41 -4.27 53.96
N LEU A 76 -2.41 -5.60 54.04
CA LEU A 76 -3.23 -6.33 55.03
C LEU A 76 -2.42 -6.55 56.29
N PRO A 77 -2.89 -6.08 57.47
CA PRO A 77 -2.17 -6.26 58.69
C PRO A 77 -1.87 -7.75 58.96
N GLY A 78 -0.59 -8.09 59.07
CA GLY A 78 -0.14 -9.47 59.34
C GLY A 78 -0.08 -10.42 58.15
N MET A 79 -0.56 -10.04 56.94
CA MET A 79 -0.56 -10.88 55.74
C MET A 79 0.23 -10.32 54.55
N GLY A 80 0.85 -9.16 54.73
CA GLY A 80 1.60 -8.51 53.63
C GLY A 80 0.72 -7.75 52.64
N SER A 81 1.28 -7.37 51.48
CA SER A 81 0.56 -6.60 50.47
C SER A 81 -0.20 -7.52 49.52
N ALA A 82 -1.51 -7.31 49.37
CA ALA A 82 -2.35 -7.93 48.37
C ALA A 82 -2.62 -6.94 47.24
N ARG A 83 -2.63 -7.43 46.00
CA ARG A 83 -3.08 -6.63 44.84
C ARG A 83 -4.59 -6.77 44.71
N VAL A 84 -5.28 -5.64 44.73
CA VAL A 84 -6.74 -5.57 44.64
C VAL A 84 -7.10 -4.68 43.46
N GLY A 85 -7.97 -5.19 42.64
CA GLY A 85 -8.46 -4.47 41.46
C GLY A 85 -7.40 -4.27 40.38
N ALA A 86 -7.78 -4.46 39.14
CA ALA A 86 -6.96 -4.09 38.00
C ALA A 86 -7.86 -3.43 36.93
N VAL A 87 -7.50 -2.23 36.49
CA VAL A 87 -8.10 -1.57 35.35
C VAL A 87 -7.10 -1.66 34.22
N GLU A 88 -7.54 -2.21 33.08
CA GLU A 88 -6.74 -2.26 31.85
C GLU A 88 -7.22 -1.17 30.90
N VAL A 89 -6.29 -0.40 30.38
CA VAL A 89 -6.54 0.59 29.32
C VAL A 89 -5.93 0.05 28.05
N THR A 90 -6.77 -0.16 27.04
CA THR A 90 -6.35 -0.65 25.73
C THR A 90 -6.08 0.52 24.76
N GLY A 91 -5.42 0.23 23.63
CA GLY A 91 -5.23 1.24 22.58
C GLY A 91 -6.54 1.78 22.02
N ASN A 92 -7.59 0.94 21.97
CA ASN A 92 -8.92 1.34 21.51
C ASN A 92 -9.64 2.30 22.46
N ASP A 93 -9.28 2.32 23.73
CA ASP A 93 -9.82 3.25 24.72
C ASP A 93 -9.24 4.66 24.57
N LEU A 94 -8.02 4.76 24.05
CA LEU A 94 -7.31 6.03 23.85
C LEU A 94 -7.65 6.68 22.50
N ALA A 95 -7.80 5.84 21.46
CA ALA A 95 -8.13 6.28 20.11
C ALA A 95 -8.78 5.11 19.34
N PRO A 96 -9.59 5.37 18.30
CA PRO A 96 -10.26 4.33 17.55
C PRO A 96 -9.29 3.55 16.63
N LEU A 97 -8.18 3.04 17.19
CA LEU A 97 -7.09 2.39 16.46
C LEU A 97 -7.56 1.12 15.75
N GLY A 98 -8.47 0.36 16.37
CA GLY A 98 -9.08 -0.81 15.74
C GLY A 98 -9.92 -0.45 14.51
N GLY A 99 -10.65 0.66 14.56
CA GLY A 99 -11.39 1.21 13.42
C GLY A 99 -10.45 1.62 12.28
N LEU A 100 -9.31 2.24 12.61
CA LEU A 100 -8.28 2.60 11.62
C LEU A 100 -7.63 1.34 11.00
N ALA A 101 -7.43 0.29 11.78
CA ALA A 101 -6.94 -1.00 11.25
C ALA A 101 -7.95 -1.62 10.24
N LEU A 102 -9.25 -1.57 10.55
CA LEU A 102 -10.30 -2.00 9.61
C LEU A 102 -10.32 -1.16 8.33
N LEU A 103 -10.14 0.16 8.44
CA LEU A 103 -9.98 1.03 7.28
C LEU A 103 -8.78 0.59 6.43
N GLY A 104 -7.68 0.20 7.07
CA GLY A 104 -6.51 -0.37 6.41
C GLY A 104 -6.87 -1.59 5.56
N LEU A 105 -7.70 -2.50 6.08
CA LEU A 105 -8.16 -3.67 5.33
C LEU A 105 -8.97 -3.29 4.07
N VAL A 106 -9.86 -2.29 4.20
CA VAL A 106 -10.62 -1.76 3.06
C VAL A 106 -9.68 -1.19 2.00
N LEU A 107 -8.64 -0.46 2.41
CA LEU A 107 -7.64 0.11 1.51
C LEU A 107 -6.80 -0.97 0.80
N VAL A 108 -6.51 -2.09 1.43
CA VAL A 108 -5.86 -3.25 0.79
C VAL A 108 -6.70 -3.74 -0.39
N VAL A 109 -8.01 -3.91 -0.18
CA VAL A 109 -8.94 -4.31 -1.25
C VAL A 109 -9.02 -3.23 -2.33
N ALA A 110 -9.05 -1.95 -1.93
CA ALA A 110 -9.09 -0.83 -2.87
C ALA A 110 -7.86 -0.77 -3.78
N VAL A 111 -6.64 -1.05 -3.26
CA VAL A 111 -5.42 -1.13 -4.09
C VAL A 111 -5.56 -2.18 -5.18
N ALA A 112 -6.14 -3.33 -4.84
CA ALA A 112 -6.34 -4.42 -5.78
C ALA A 112 -7.40 -4.10 -6.85
N ALA A 113 -8.44 -3.35 -6.47
CA ALA A 113 -9.55 -2.99 -7.35
C ALA A 113 -9.26 -1.78 -8.26
N THR A 114 -8.38 -0.86 -7.83
CA THR A 114 -8.11 0.40 -8.54
C THR A 114 -7.04 0.27 -9.61
N ARG A 115 -7.12 1.15 -10.63
CA ARG A 115 -6.19 1.22 -11.76
C ARG A 115 -5.72 2.66 -12.00
N GLY A 116 -4.54 2.80 -12.56
CA GLY A 116 -4.01 4.10 -12.97
C GLY A 116 -3.96 5.12 -11.82
N ARG A 117 -4.56 6.30 -12.02
CA ARG A 117 -4.58 7.40 -11.04
C ARG A 117 -5.28 7.05 -9.72
N GLY A 118 -6.29 6.16 -9.76
CA GLY A 118 -6.97 5.70 -8.54
C GLY A 118 -6.03 4.99 -7.56
N ARG A 119 -5.08 4.22 -8.06
CA ARG A 119 -4.09 3.52 -7.22
C ARG A 119 -3.15 4.50 -6.50
N TRP A 120 -2.83 5.64 -7.13
CA TRP A 120 -2.05 6.69 -6.49
C TRP A 120 -2.80 7.30 -5.29
N ALA A 121 -4.10 7.58 -5.46
CA ALA A 121 -4.94 8.09 -4.37
C ALA A 121 -5.02 7.10 -3.19
N VAL A 122 -5.20 5.79 -3.48
CA VAL A 122 -5.22 4.76 -2.43
C VAL A 122 -3.84 4.61 -1.77
N GLY A 123 -2.75 4.70 -2.53
CA GLY A 123 -1.39 4.71 -1.98
C GLY A 123 -1.14 5.87 -1.02
N LEU A 124 -1.64 7.07 -1.36
CA LEU A 124 -1.58 8.25 -0.48
C LEU A 124 -2.43 8.05 0.79
N ALA A 125 -3.63 7.48 0.66
CA ALA A 125 -4.49 7.16 1.81
C ALA A 125 -3.82 6.15 2.76
N LEU A 126 -3.17 5.10 2.23
CA LEU A 126 -2.40 4.13 3.01
C LEU A 126 -1.22 4.77 3.74
N LEU A 127 -0.49 5.65 3.06
CA LEU A 127 0.61 6.40 3.67
C LEU A 127 0.10 7.27 4.83
N GLY A 128 -0.98 8.03 4.60
CA GLY A 128 -1.61 8.86 5.63
C GLY A 128 -2.10 8.02 6.82
N LEU A 129 -2.78 6.90 6.55
CA LEU A 129 -3.24 5.97 7.58
C LEU A 129 -2.07 5.40 8.40
N GLY A 130 -1.01 4.96 7.73
CA GLY A 130 0.19 4.44 8.38
C GLY A 130 0.85 5.48 9.30
N ILE A 131 0.97 6.72 8.85
CA ILE A 131 1.49 7.83 9.66
C ILE A 131 0.58 8.09 10.87
N THR A 132 -0.74 8.12 10.66
CA THR A 132 -1.72 8.32 11.76
C THR A 132 -1.59 7.24 12.83
N LEU A 133 -1.44 5.97 12.44
CA LEU A 133 -1.23 4.86 13.38
C LEU A 133 0.09 5.01 14.15
N VAL A 134 1.18 5.40 13.49
CA VAL A 134 2.47 5.63 14.18
C VAL A 134 2.36 6.79 15.18
N VAL A 135 1.78 7.90 14.75
CA VAL A 135 1.57 9.07 15.63
C VAL A 135 0.67 8.69 16.81
N GLY A 136 -0.45 7.99 16.54
CA GLY A 136 -1.36 7.52 17.59
C GLY A 136 -0.70 6.56 18.57
N ALA A 137 0.20 5.68 18.10
CA ALA A 137 0.95 4.78 18.96
C ALA A 137 1.94 5.53 19.87
N VAL A 138 2.63 6.53 19.35
CA VAL A 138 3.60 7.33 20.10
C VAL A 138 2.88 8.22 21.12
N SER A 139 1.89 8.99 20.68
CA SER A 139 1.13 9.91 21.54
C SER A 139 0.32 9.16 22.62
N GLY A 140 -0.36 8.07 22.21
CA GLY A 140 -1.10 7.22 23.15
C GLY A 140 -0.16 6.55 24.16
N GLY A 141 1.00 6.05 23.72
CA GLY A 141 1.99 5.46 24.61
C GLY A 141 2.55 6.43 25.67
N THR A 142 2.66 7.72 25.35
CA THR A 142 3.10 8.75 26.29
C THR A 142 1.98 9.25 27.20
N GLY A 143 0.74 9.38 26.69
CA GLY A 143 -0.41 9.90 27.42
C GLY A 143 -1.18 8.84 28.23
N VAL A 144 -0.93 7.54 28.01
CA VAL A 144 -1.67 6.45 28.63
C VAL A 144 -1.63 6.45 30.16
N ARG A 145 -0.55 6.97 30.76
CA ARG A 145 -0.41 7.08 32.22
C ARG A 145 -1.43 8.03 32.78
N ASP A 146 -1.56 9.21 32.22
CA ASP A 146 -2.45 10.27 32.70
C ASP A 146 -3.89 9.83 32.60
N GLU A 147 -4.27 9.24 31.43
CA GLU A 147 -5.61 8.67 31.24
C GLU A 147 -5.91 7.53 32.20
N ALA A 148 -4.91 6.67 32.51
CA ALA A 148 -5.08 5.58 33.46
C ALA A 148 -5.28 6.09 34.90
N PHE A 149 -4.58 7.14 35.28
CA PHE A 149 -4.79 7.80 36.57
C PHE A 149 -6.17 8.46 36.69
N GLU A 150 -6.58 9.21 35.66
CA GLU A 150 -7.91 9.83 35.66
C GLU A 150 -9.05 8.82 35.75
N ARG A 151 -8.94 7.68 35.08
CA ARG A 151 -9.94 6.59 35.17
C ARG A 151 -9.96 5.95 36.57
N ALA A 152 -8.79 5.77 37.16
CA ALA A 152 -8.68 5.28 38.54
C ALA A 152 -9.34 6.24 39.52
N GLU A 153 -9.12 7.56 39.39
CA GLU A 153 -9.74 8.59 40.24
C GLU A 153 -11.24 8.71 40.04
N ARG A 154 -11.76 8.49 38.84
CA ARG A 154 -13.21 8.51 38.57
C ARG A 154 -14.00 7.33 39.20
N GLY A 155 -13.34 6.52 40.02
CA GLY A 155 -14.00 5.47 40.81
C GLY A 155 -14.26 4.17 40.03
N GLN A 156 -13.60 3.96 38.87
CA GLN A 156 -13.69 2.69 38.13
C GLN A 156 -12.96 1.52 38.83
N LEU A 157 -12.23 1.80 39.92
CA LEU A 157 -11.64 0.80 40.77
C LEU A 157 -12.59 0.52 41.94
N GLU A 158 -13.62 -0.32 41.72
CA GLU A 158 -14.50 -0.76 42.77
C GLU A 158 -13.72 -1.51 43.87
N GLY A 159 -13.94 -1.14 45.12
CA GLY A 159 -13.36 -1.82 46.28
C GLY A 159 -11.93 -1.42 46.64
N VAL A 160 -11.35 -0.37 46.04
CA VAL A 160 -10.04 0.15 46.43
C VAL A 160 -10.19 1.20 47.52
N PRO A 161 -9.62 1.00 48.74
CA PRO A 161 -9.66 1.98 49.83
C PRO A 161 -8.95 3.28 49.45
N ALA A 162 -9.51 4.42 49.87
CA ALA A 162 -8.84 5.71 49.72
C ALA A 162 -7.47 5.69 50.38
N GLY A 163 -6.42 6.09 49.70
CA GLY A 163 -5.04 6.07 50.17
C GLY A 163 -4.22 4.84 49.77
N SER A 164 -4.79 3.89 49.00
CA SER A 164 -4.03 2.76 48.46
C SER A 164 -2.98 3.23 47.46
N GLY A 165 -1.78 2.67 47.53
CA GLY A 165 -0.71 2.94 46.58
C GLY A 165 -1.07 2.42 45.21
N LEU A 166 -1.39 3.33 44.26
CA LEU A 166 -1.63 2.98 42.86
C LEU A 166 -0.32 2.66 42.13
N ARG A 167 -0.26 1.52 41.50
CA ARG A 167 0.86 1.14 40.61
C ARG A 167 0.37 1.07 39.17
N VAL A 168 1.03 1.81 38.29
CA VAL A 168 0.77 1.79 36.86
C VAL A 168 1.90 1.05 36.16
N ALA A 169 1.58 -0.03 35.52
CA ALA A 169 2.47 -0.73 34.58
C ALA A 169 2.08 -0.36 33.16
N THR A 170 3.04 0.07 32.38
CA THR A 170 2.85 0.44 30.95
C THR A 170 3.58 -0.55 30.05
N PRO A 171 2.94 -1.66 29.65
CA PRO A 171 3.55 -2.59 28.70
C PRO A 171 3.67 -1.91 27.32
N TRP A 172 4.88 -1.89 26.77
CA TRP A 172 5.20 -1.24 25.50
C TRP A 172 4.77 -2.06 24.28
N ALA A 173 4.37 -3.31 24.46
CA ALA A 173 4.07 -4.23 23.36
C ALA A 173 2.91 -3.75 22.46
N GLY A 174 1.83 -3.23 23.06
CA GLY A 174 0.70 -2.69 22.31
C GLY A 174 1.08 -1.54 21.38
N PRO A 175 1.64 -0.43 21.93
CA PRO A 175 2.12 0.69 21.11
C PRO A 175 3.12 0.28 20.05
N ALA A 176 4.07 -0.61 20.38
CA ALA A 176 5.08 -1.07 19.42
C ALA A 176 4.47 -1.84 18.25
N LEU A 177 3.49 -2.70 18.49
CA LEU A 177 2.79 -3.43 17.42
C LEU A 177 1.98 -2.49 16.51
N VAL A 178 1.28 -1.50 17.09
CA VAL A 178 0.56 -0.49 16.30
C VAL A 178 1.54 0.32 15.46
N ALA A 179 2.64 0.77 16.03
CA ALA A 179 3.66 1.52 15.31
C ALA A 179 4.29 0.69 14.18
N ALA A 180 4.64 -0.58 14.43
CA ALA A 180 5.17 -1.49 13.42
C ALA A 180 4.16 -1.73 12.29
N GLY A 181 2.88 -1.94 12.63
CA GLY A 181 1.80 -2.06 11.66
C GLY A 181 1.65 -0.80 10.81
N GLY A 182 1.68 0.38 11.44
CA GLY A 182 1.63 1.67 10.77
C GLY A 182 2.81 1.89 9.82
N LEU A 183 4.03 1.52 10.21
CA LEU A 183 5.21 1.59 9.34
C LEU A 183 5.10 0.67 8.12
N LEU A 184 4.57 -0.54 8.28
CA LEU A 184 4.35 -1.45 7.16
C LEU A 184 3.32 -0.88 6.19
N LEU A 185 2.21 -0.31 6.69
CA LEU A 185 1.20 0.33 5.84
C LEU A 185 1.75 1.56 5.12
N ALA A 186 2.50 2.41 5.82
CA ALA A 186 3.15 3.58 5.21
C ALA A 186 4.16 3.17 4.13
N GLY A 187 5.00 2.18 4.41
CA GLY A 187 5.98 1.64 3.45
C GLY A 187 5.31 1.05 2.21
N ALA A 188 4.24 0.28 2.40
CA ALA A 188 3.45 -0.26 1.29
C ALA A 188 2.73 0.85 0.51
N GLY A 189 2.26 1.91 1.17
CA GLY A 189 1.72 3.11 0.53
C GLY A 189 2.75 3.81 -0.36
N VAL A 190 3.97 3.99 0.12
CA VAL A 190 5.10 4.54 -0.66
C VAL A 190 5.41 3.66 -1.87
N GLU A 191 5.43 2.33 -1.70
CA GLU A 191 5.67 1.39 -2.80
C GLU A 191 4.56 1.47 -3.84
N ALA A 192 3.30 1.57 -3.42
CA ALA A 192 2.16 1.78 -4.31
C ALA A 192 2.24 3.10 -5.09
N LEU A 193 2.72 4.18 -4.47
CA LEU A 193 2.95 5.46 -5.13
C LEU A 193 4.07 5.39 -6.18
N ARG A 194 5.16 4.68 -5.87
CA ARG A 194 6.34 4.58 -6.74
C ARG A 194 6.15 3.62 -7.91
N ARG A 195 5.56 2.47 -7.67
CA ARG A 195 5.47 1.35 -8.63
C ARG A 195 4.06 0.95 -9.01
N GLY A 196 3.04 1.49 -8.35
CA GLY A 196 1.65 1.10 -8.55
C GLY A 196 1.15 1.21 -9.99
N ALA A 197 1.68 2.16 -10.76
CA ALA A 197 1.32 2.32 -12.18
C ALA A 197 1.75 1.12 -13.06
N ARG A 198 2.79 0.38 -12.64
CA ARG A 198 3.34 -0.77 -13.37
C ARG A 198 2.72 -2.11 -12.94
N TRP A 199 2.00 -2.13 -11.82
CA TRP A 199 1.42 -3.35 -11.29
C TRP A 199 0.27 -3.85 -12.17
N PRO A 200 0.17 -5.16 -12.41
CA PRO A 200 -0.92 -5.74 -13.19
C PRO A 200 -2.27 -5.46 -12.52
N ALA A 201 -3.27 -5.17 -13.33
CA ALA A 201 -4.63 -5.02 -12.81
C ALA A 201 -5.29 -6.40 -12.72
N LEU A 202 -5.90 -6.72 -11.57
CA LEU A 202 -6.57 -8.00 -11.30
C LEU A 202 -7.70 -8.37 -12.30
N GLY A 203 -8.13 -7.53 -13.17
CA GLY A 203 -9.12 -7.84 -14.20
C GLY A 203 -8.54 -8.05 -15.60
N ALA A 204 -7.22 -7.97 -15.78
CA ALA A 204 -6.64 -8.14 -17.11
C ALA A 204 -6.73 -9.59 -17.61
N ALA A 205 -6.71 -10.57 -16.71
CA ALA A 205 -6.85 -11.99 -17.03
C ALA A 205 -8.28 -12.39 -17.42
N PHE A 206 -9.28 -11.58 -17.07
CA PHE A 206 -10.69 -11.84 -17.38
C PHE A 206 -11.23 -11.01 -18.54
N ARG A 207 -10.38 -10.24 -19.23
CA ARG A 207 -10.79 -9.65 -20.49
C ARG A 207 -10.88 -10.76 -21.52
N ALA A 208 -12.06 -10.91 -22.12
CA ALA A 208 -12.18 -11.71 -23.34
C ALA A 208 -11.07 -11.25 -24.29
N PRO A 209 -10.41 -12.20 -24.99
CA PRO A 209 -9.51 -11.81 -26.07
C PRO A 209 -10.25 -10.79 -26.96
N PRO A 210 -9.59 -9.72 -27.41
CA PRO A 210 -10.22 -8.85 -28.39
C PRO A 210 -10.74 -9.76 -29.49
N ASP A 211 -12.03 -9.61 -29.83
CA ASP A 211 -12.64 -10.39 -30.88
C ASP A 211 -11.62 -10.47 -32.00
N ARG A 212 -11.18 -11.70 -32.27
CA ARG A 212 -10.35 -11.91 -33.48
C ARG A 212 -11.11 -11.22 -34.60
N PRO A 213 -10.44 -10.41 -35.43
CA PRO A 213 -11.11 -9.89 -36.60
C PRO A 213 -11.81 -11.09 -37.21
N GLN A 214 -13.15 -11.10 -37.18
CA GLN A 214 -13.88 -12.13 -37.89
C GLN A 214 -13.29 -12.05 -39.30
N PRO A 215 -12.72 -13.14 -39.82
CA PRO A 215 -12.33 -13.15 -41.21
C PRO A 215 -13.55 -12.63 -41.94
N ALA A 216 -13.38 -11.55 -42.66
CA ALA A 216 -14.45 -11.02 -43.46
C ALA A 216 -15.05 -12.24 -44.17
N THR A 217 -16.16 -12.72 -43.63
CA THR A 217 -16.96 -13.72 -44.35
C THR A 217 -17.28 -13.03 -45.62
N GLY A 218 -16.46 -13.34 -46.63
CA GLY A 218 -16.74 -12.92 -47.98
C GLY A 218 -18.18 -13.34 -48.24
N GLN A 219 -19.04 -12.34 -48.26
CA GLN A 219 -20.38 -12.48 -48.81
C GLN A 219 -20.22 -12.61 -50.32
N ASP A 220 -19.46 -13.62 -50.74
CA ASP A 220 -19.66 -14.25 -52.04
C ASP A 220 -20.65 -15.37 -51.85
N GLU A 221 -21.83 -15.01 -51.33
CA GLU A 221 -23.01 -15.83 -51.47
C GLU A 221 -23.36 -15.76 -52.97
N PRO A 222 -23.16 -16.84 -53.72
CA PRO A 222 -23.51 -16.83 -55.12
C PRO A 222 -25.02 -16.58 -55.22
N PRO A 223 -25.47 -15.70 -56.17
CA PRO A 223 -26.89 -15.49 -56.35
C PRO A 223 -27.50 -16.83 -56.75
N TRP A 224 -28.40 -17.35 -55.91
CA TRP A 224 -29.24 -18.47 -56.26
C TRP A 224 -30.09 -18.03 -57.45
N GLU A 225 -29.68 -18.39 -58.67
CA GLU A 225 -30.53 -18.38 -59.81
C GLU A 225 -31.60 -19.44 -59.59
N GLY A 226 -32.79 -18.97 -59.24
CA GLY A 226 -33.96 -19.79 -59.23
C GLY A 226 -34.46 -19.98 -60.65
N ASP A 227 -34.54 -21.20 -61.11
CA ASP A 227 -35.35 -21.62 -62.21
C ASP A 227 -36.79 -21.98 -61.76
#